data_0cc856bffee2c24e4cb59ff093ad157e
#
_entry.id   0cc856bffee2c24e4cb59ff093ad157e
#
_cell.length_a   1.000
_cell.length_b   1.000
_cell.length_c   1.000
_cell.angle_alpha   90.00
_cell.angle_beta   90.00
_cell.angle_gamma   90.00
#
_symmetry.space_group_name_H-M   'P 1'
#
loop_
_entity.id
_entity.type
_entity.pdbx_description
1 polymer ?
#
loop_
_entity_poly.entity_id
_entity_poly.type
_entity_poly.pdbx_seq_one_letter_code
_entity_poly.pdbx_strand_id
1 'polypeptide(L)'
;METEKGQITRIYNGEIITPERNFGVGTVLIAEGKIIGIEPGNYEVPGSIGHDAHGGYIAPGFIDLHTHGAGDSDFMDCTKEDCLTIAREHLRHGTTLLYPTTLASDNQELFRFLDIYDRVKDQRSGAAFGGLHLEGPYFAYAFRGAQDPRYLRNPSPEEYMEILDRSQDIVRWSIAPELPGALEFGDILHRRGILPAIAHTDAIYEDVVEAVKHGFTHITHFYSCMNGVTRRNAFRYAGCVEAGYLLDEITIELITDGVHVPAPLMKLAVKNKGAEKIALVTDSMRGAGMPEGKSILGSRAKGREVLIEDGVAKMP
;
A
#
# COMPACT_ATOMS: atom_id res chain seq x y z
N MET A 1 -5.33 -2.98 25.81
CA MET A 1 -5.49 -3.67 27.11
C MET A 1 -4.28 -4.59 27.24
N GLU A 2 -3.44 -4.38 28.24
CA GLU A 2 -2.42 -5.35 28.60
C GLU A 2 -3.16 -6.55 29.21
N THR A 3 -3.12 -7.70 28.54
CA THR A 3 -3.58 -8.97 29.10
C THR A 3 -2.57 -9.43 30.14
N GLU A 4 -3.05 -9.87 31.33
CA GLU A 4 -2.17 -10.48 32.33
C GLU A 4 -1.41 -11.66 31.70
N LYS A 5 -0.16 -11.86 32.09
CA LYS A 5 0.68 -12.97 31.61
C LYS A 5 -0.05 -14.30 31.77
N GLY A 6 -0.31 -15.00 30.67
CA GLY A 6 -1.01 -16.29 30.67
C GLY A 6 -2.52 -16.23 30.48
N GLN A 7 -3.15 -15.04 30.38
CA GLN A 7 -4.57 -14.95 30.14
C GLN A 7 -4.90 -15.28 28.68
N ILE A 8 -5.84 -16.19 28.46
CA ILE A 8 -6.34 -16.55 27.14
C ILE A 8 -7.50 -15.64 26.75
N THR A 9 -7.44 -15.09 25.55
CA THR A 9 -8.57 -14.45 24.86
C THR A 9 -9.12 -15.44 23.84
N ARG A 10 -10.45 -15.55 23.76
CA ARG A 10 -11.14 -16.33 22.73
C ARG A 10 -12.07 -15.44 21.92
N ILE A 11 -12.03 -15.58 20.59
CA ILE A 11 -13.00 -15.03 19.67
C ILE A 11 -13.83 -16.20 19.17
N TYR A 12 -15.13 -16.20 19.42
CA TYR A 12 -16.00 -17.35 19.19
C TYR A 12 -17.29 -16.97 18.47
N ASN A 13 -18.10 -17.97 18.09
CA ASN A 13 -19.40 -17.78 17.42
C ASN A 13 -19.27 -17.00 16.10
N GLY A 14 -18.26 -17.33 15.28
CA GLY A 14 -18.06 -16.75 13.97
C GLY A 14 -17.49 -17.76 12.97
N GLU A 15 -17.69 -17.51 11.70
CA GLU A 15 -17.13 -18.28 10.60
C GLU A 15 -15.67 -17.88 10.38
N ILE A 16 -14.75 -18.84 10.62
CA ILE A 16 -13.31 -18.57 10.58
C ILE A 16 -12.79 -18.72 9.15
N ILE A 17 -12.22 -17.65 8.62
CA ILE A 17 -11.54 -17.61 7.33
C ILE A 17 -10.04 -17.56 7.57
N THR A 18 -9.31 -18.52 7.01
CA THR A 18 -7.85 -18.54 7.00
C THR A 18 -7.32 -18.35 5.58
N PRO A 19 -6.03 -18.04 5.38
CA PRO A 19 -5.46 -17.93 4.05
C PRO A 19 -5.63 -19.21 3.20
N GLU A 20 -5.65 -20.38 3.85
CA GLU A 20 -5.72 -21.68 3.16
C GLU A 20 -7.16 -22.15 2.91
N ARG A 21 -8.09 -21.78 3.79
CA ARG A 21 -9.46 -22.31 3.71
C ARG A 21 -10.46 -21.57 4.60
N ASN A 22 -11.72 -21.77 4.29
CA ASN A 22 -12.81 -21.54 5.23
C ASN A 22 -12.85 -22.69 6.23
N PHE A 23 -12.66 -22.40 7.53
CA PHE A 23 -12.66 -23.39 8.60
C PHE A 23 -14.08 -23.73 9.07
N GLY A 24 -15.06 -22.87 8.79
CA GLY A 24 -16.41 -22.93 9.33
C GLY A 24 -16.55 -22.24 10.68
N VAL A 25 -17.68 -22.47 11.36
CA VAL A 25 -17.93 -21.87 12.67
C VAL A 25 -16.98 -22.42 13.72
N GLY A 26 -16.29 -21.51 14.44
CA GLY A 26 -15.27 -21.91 15.38
C GLY A 26 -14.90 -20.85 16.42
N THR A 27 -13.84 -21.16 17.15
CA THR A 27 -13.23 -20.31 18.17
C THR A 27 -11.74 -20.15 17.92
N VAL A 28 -11.26 -18.92 17.86
CA VAL A 28 -9.83 -18.60 17.82
C VAL A 28 -9.35 -18.32 19.24
N LEU A 29 -8.29 -19.01 19.66
CA LEU A 29 -7.65 -18.84 20.96
C LEU A 29 -6.38 -18.01 20.81
N ILE A 30 -6.23 -17.00 21.66
CA ILE A 30 -5.12 -16.04 21.63
C ILE A 30 -4.51 -15.97 23.03
N ALA A 31 -3.18 -16.09 23.11
CA ALA A 31 -2.41 -15.82 24.32
C ALA A 31 -1.15 -15.03 23.96
N GLU A 32 -0.77 -14.08 24.79
CA GLU A 32 0.43 -13.24 24.61
C GLU A 32 0.55 -12.64 23.20
N GLY A 33 -0.59 -12.20 22.63
CA GLY A 33 -0.66 -11.59 21.31
C GLY A 33 -0.49 -12.55 20.12
N LYS A 34 -0.52 -13.88 20.37
CA LYS A 34 -0.40 -14.91 19.33
C LYS A 34 -1.61 -15.81 19.30
N ILE A 35 -2.00 -16.26 18.10
CA ILE A 35 -2.98 -17.34 17.94
C ILE A 35 -2.32 -18.64 18.42
N ILE A 36 -2.94 -19.29 19.42
CA ILE A 36 -2.46 -20.54 20.00
C ILE A 36 -3.30 -21.75 19.59
N GLY A 37 -4.47 -21.52 19.00
CA GLY A 37 -5.33 -22.60 18.51
C GLY A 37 -6.55 -22.08 17.77
N ILE A 38 -7.12 -22.95 16.94
CA ILE A 38 -8.42 -22.78 16.29
C ILE A 38 -9.21 -24.05 16.59
N GLU A 39 -10.36 -23.90 17.25
CA GLU A 39 -11.21 -25.01 17.67
C GLU A 39 -12.59 -24.91 16.97
N PRO A 40 -13.21 -26.04 16.61
CA PRO A 40 -14.54 -26.04 16.04
C PRO A 40 -15.60 -25.62 17.04
N GLY A 41 -16.63 -24.94 16.57
CA GLY A 41 -17.77 -24.49 17.38
C GLY A 41 -17.38 -23.46 18.46
N ASN A 42 -18.26 -23.31 19.45
CA ASN A 42 -18.05 -22.38 20.56
C ASN A 42 -17.24 -23.06 21.68
N TYR A 43 -15.93 -23.16 21.49
CA TYR A 43 -15.05 -23.79 22.45
C TYR A 43 -14.84 -22.93 23.69
N GLU A 44 -15.05 -23.55 24.86
CA GLU A 44 -14.96 -22.85 26.16
C GLU A 44 -13.61 -23.12 26.83
N VAL A 45 -12.99 -22.05 27.32
CA VAL A 45 -11.76 -22.10 28.12
C VAL A 45 -12.05 -21.41 29.45
N PRO A 46 -12.04 -22.12 30.58
CA PRO A 46 -12.28 -21.53 31.89
C PRO A 46 -11.32 -20.38 32.18
N GLY A 47 -11.85 -19.23 32.62
CA GLY A 47 -11.06 -18.05 32.93
C GLY A 47 -10.60 -17.22 31.74
N SER A 48 -10.99 -17.57 30.50
CA SER A 48 -10.67 -16.78 29.32
C SER A 48 -11.56 -15.53 29.19
N ILE A 49 -11.03 -14.52 28.49
CA ILE A 49 -11.83 -13.37 28.02
C ILE A 49 -12.49 -13.77 26.70
N GLY A 50 -13.83 -13.72 26.63
CA GLY A 50 -14.58 -14.09 25.43
C GLY A 50 -15.02 -12.87 24.62
N HIS A 51 -14.83 -12.89 23.31
CA HIS A 51 -15.40 -11.95 22.34
C HIS A 51 -16.32 -12.71 21.39
N ASP A 52 -17.61 -12.43 21.45
CA ASP A 52 -18.61 -13.04 20.57
C ASP A 52 -18.58 -12.34 19.21
N ALA A 53 -18.36 -13.10 18.14
CA ALA A 53 -18.41 -12.60 16.77
C ALA A 53 -19.85 -12.50 16.22
N HIS A 54 -20.87 -12.87 17.02
CA HIS A 54 -22.29 -12.76 16.68
C HIS A 54 -22.67 -13.39 15.33
N GLY A 55 -22.04 -14.49 14.95
CA GLY A 55 -22.26 -15.15 13.66
C GLY A 55 -21.58 -14.46 12.46
N GLY A 56 -20.76 -13.44 12.71
CA GLY A 56 -19.95 -12.78 11.69
C GLY A 56 -18.70 -13.60 11.29
N TYR A 57 -17.83 -12.98 10.51
CA TYR A 57 -16.56 -13.58 10.10
C TYR A 57 -15.46 -13.30 11.12
N ILE A 58 -14.61 -14.29 11.34
CA ILE A 58 -13.34 -14.16 12.09
C ILE A 58 -12.23 -14.39 11.07
N ALA A 59 -11.48 -13.36 10.73
CA ALA A 59 -10.44 -13.39 9.72
C ALA A 59 -9.19 -12.65 10.19
N PRO A 60 -8.00 -12.89 9.58
CA PRO A 60 -6.87 -11.99 9.74
C PRO A 60 -7.25 -10.56 9.36
N GLY A 61 -6.72 -9.57 10.08
CA GLY A 61 -6.88 -8.17 9.69
C GLY A 61 -6.18 -7.90 8.35
N PHE A 62 -6.70 -6.95 7.59
CA PHE A 62 -6.09 -6.55 6.32
C PHE A 62 -4.73 -5.90 6.52
N ILE A 63 -3.87 -6.08 5.53
CA ILE A 63 -2.58 -5.39 5.39
C ILE A 63 -2.68 -4.48 4.18
N ASP A 64 -2.57 -3.17 4.41
CA ASP A 64 -2.62 -2.18 3.34
C ASP A 64 -1.21 -1.70 3.00
N LEU A 65 -0.74 -2.08 1.82
CA LEU A 65 0.62 -1.78 1.37
C LEU A 65 0.77 -0.37 0.80
N HIS A 66 -0.34 0.36 0.58
CA HIS A 66 -0.35 1.64 -0.12
C HIS A 66 -1.49 2.53 0.37
N THR A 67 -1.16 3.57 1.13
CA THR A 67 -2.12 4.57 1.60
C THR A 67 -1.43 5.90 1.90
N HIS A 68 -2.02 7.02 1.44
CA HIS A 68 -1.54 8.39 1.68
C HIS A 68 -2.25 9.06 2.85
N GLY A 69 -3.49 8.65 3.14
CA GLY A 69 -4.25 9.30 4.19
C GLY A 69 -5.66 8.77 4.38
N ALA A 70 -6.33 9.26 5.41
CA ALA A 70 -7.74 9.02 5.74
C ALA A 70 -8.19 9.99 6.83
N GLY A 71 -9.53 10.19 7.00
CA GLY A 71 -10.08 10.93 8.13
C GLY A 71 -9.61 12.39 8.20
N ASP A 72 -9.58 13.07 7.06
CA ASP A 72 -9.07 14.44 6.88
C ASP A 72 -7.58 14.62 7.20
N SER A 73 -6.80 13.55 7.22
CA SER A 73 -5.36 13.57 7.49
C SER A 73 -4.58 12.93 6.34
N ASP A 74 -3.36 13.44 6.10
CA ASP A 74 -2.43 12.94 5.08
C ASP A 74 -1.05 12.78 5.73
N PHE A 75 -0.30 11.74 5.36
CA PHE A 75 1.03 11.53 5.91
C PHE A 75 1.98 12.69 5.62
N MET A 76 1.77 13.39 4.50
CA MET A 76 2.55 14.59 4.15
C MET A 76 2.20 15.84 4.98
N ASP A 77 1.18 15.80 5.85
CA ASP A 77 0.98 16.84 6.87
C ASP A 77 2.08 16.85 7.94
N CYS A 78 2.78 15.72 8.06
CA CYS A 78 3.96 15.57 8.92
C CYS A 78 3.67 15.89 10.39
N THR A 79 2.53 15.47 10.92
CA THR A 79 2.26 15.55 12.37
C THR A 79 1.97 14.17 12.96
N LYS A 80 2.29 14.02 14.24
CA LYS A 80 1.98 12.78 14.98
C LYS A 80 0.49 12.46 14.94
N GLU A 81 -0.35 13.48 15.15
CA GLU A 81 -1.80 13.29 15.25
C GLU A 81 -2.40 12.86 13.90
N ASP A 82 -1.93 13.42 12.78
CA ASP A 82 -2.39 12.99 11.45
C ASP A 82 -2.04 11.51 11.22
N CYS A 83 -0.80 11.08 11.49
CA CYS A 83 -0.41 9.67 11.36
C CYS A 83 -1.31 8.73 12.20
N LEU A 84 -1.58 9.11 13.46
CA LEU A 84 -2.42 8.30 14.35
C LEU A 84 -3.91 8.34 13.96
N THR A 85 -4.39 9.43 13.40
CA THR A 85 -5.76 9.54 12.86
C THR A 85 -5.92 8.59 11.68
N ILE A 86 -5.00 8.60 10.72
CA ILE A 86 -5.02 7.67 9.59
C ILE A 86 -5.02 6.22 10.08
N ALA A 87 -4.13 5.88 11.03
CA ALA A 87 -4.06 4.54 11.59
C ALA A 87 -5.37 4.09 12.26
N ARG A 88 -6.06 4.99 12.99
CA ARG A 88 -7.36 4.71 13.60
C ARG A 88 -8.46 4.51 12.57
N GLU A 89 -8.50 5.36 11.53
CA GLU A 89 -9.51 5.23 10.47
C GLU A 89 -9.33 3.92 9.70
N HIS A 90 -8.13 3.55 9.34
CA HIS A 90 -7.86 2.26 8.71
C HIS A 90 -8.27 1.07 9.59
N LEU A 91 -7.96 1.12 10.90
CA LEU A 91 -8.36 0.06 11.83
C LEU A 91 -9.89 -0.10 11.94
N ARG A 92 -10.65 1.00 11.89
CA ARG A 92 -12.12 0.96 11.90
C ARG A 92 -12.71 0.19 10.72
N HIS A 93 -11.97 0.09 9.62
CA HIS A 93 -12.34 -0.63 8.40
C HIS A 93 -11.62 -1.99 8.25
N GLY A 94 -10.96 -2.48 9.32
CA GLY A 94 -10.38 -3.81 9.37
C GLY A 94 -8.92 -3.93 8.96
N THR A 95 -8.26 -2.82 8.60
CA THR A 95 -6.81 -2.81 8.34
C THR A 95 -6.05 -2.81 9.67
N THR A 96 -5.26 -3.82 9.92
CA THR A 96 -4.48 -3.96 11.16
C THR A 96 -3.01 -3.61 11.02
N LEU A 97 -2.50 -3.60 9.78
CA LEU A 97 -1.15 -3.18 9.42
C LEU A 97 -1.22 -2.32 8.15
N LEU A 98 -0.54 -1.18 8.14
CA LEU A 98 -0.48 -0.32 6.96
C LEU A 98 0.94 0.19 6.72
N TYR A 99 1.20 0.57 5.48
CA TYR A 99 2.46 1.14 5.04
C TYR A 99 2.23 2.60 4.63
N PRO A 100 2.58 3.56 5.49
CA PRO A 100 2.49 4.98 5.15
C PRO A 100 3.22 5.29 3.85
N THR A 101 2.50 5.93 2.92
CA THR A 101 2.99 6.20 1.57
C THR A 101 3.15 7.70 1.37
N THR A 102 4.32 8.12 0.86
CA THR A 102 4.59 9.51 0.52
C THR A 102 4.02 9.87 -0.85
N LEU A 103 3.94 11.16 -1.15
CA LEU A 103 3.77 11.70 -2.49
C LEU A 103 5.07 12.34 -2.97
N ALA A 104 5.21 12.55 -4.28
CA ALA A 104 6.30 13.33 -4.85
C ALA A 104 6.34 14.72 -4.19
N SER A 105 7.46 15.05 -3.55
CA SER A 105 7.66 16.28 -2.77
C SER A 105 9.11 16.77 -2.85
N ASP A 106 9.39 17.91 -2.23
CA ASP A 106 10.76 18.30 -1.96
C ASP A 106 11.35 17.50 -0.78
N ASN A 107 12.67 17.42 -0.71
CA ASN A 107 13.36 16.63 0.32
C ASN A 107 13.10 17.16 1.73
N GLN A 108 12.82 18.46 1.90
CA GLN A 108 12.51 19.02 3.21
C GLN A 108 11.19 18.48 3.77
N GLU A 109 10.17 18.33 2.93
CA GLU A 109 8.90 17.72 3.31
C GLU A 109 9.07 16.23 3.60
N LEU A 110 9.77 15.52 2.72
CA LEU A 110 10.08 14.10 2.92
C LEU A 110 10.84 13.87 4.24
N PHE A 111 11.89 14.62 4.52
CA PHE A 111 12.67 14.47 5.75
C PHE A 111 11.84 14.74 7.01
N ARG A 112 10.96 15.75 6.98
CA ARG A 112 10.02 15.98 8.09
C ARG A 112 9.12 14.78 8.32
N PHE A 113 8.62 14.16 7.26
CA PHE A 113 7.79 12.97 7.39
C PHE A 113 8.60 11.79 7.98
N LEU A 114 9.81 11.53 7.49
CA LEU A 114 10.69 10.48 8.05
C LEU A 114 10.93 10.69 9.56
N ASP A 115 11.18 11.93 10.00
CA ASP A 115 11.38 12.26 11.41
C ASP A 115 10.11 12.06 12.26
N ILE A 116 8.94 12.32 11.71
CA ILE A 116 7.66 12.06 12.40
C ILE A 116 7.37 10.57 12.45
N TYR A 117 7.60 9.84 11.36
CA TYR A 117 7.42 8.40 11.32
C TYR A 117 8.23 7.69 12.41
N ASP A 118 9.50 8.04 12.57
CA ASP A 118 10.36 7.47 13.63
C ASP A 118 9.77 7.64 15.03
N ARG A 119 9.02 8.72 15.27
CA ARG A 119 8.38 9.01 16.58
C ARG A 119 7.05 8.27 16.78
N VAL A 120 6.41 7.78 15.71
CA VAL A 120 5.07 7.19 15.79
C VAL A 120 5.04 5.71 15.46
N LYS A 121 6.04 5.15 14.80
CA LYS A 121 6.05 3.78 14.26
C LYS A 121 5.72 2.69 15.29
N ASP A 122 6.05 2.90 16.57
CA ASP A 122 5.79 1.96 17.65
C ASP A 122 4.48 2.22 18.40
N GLN A 123 3.71 3.24 18.01
CA GLN A 123 2.42 3.55 18.63
C GLN A 123 1.39 2.49 18.22
N ARG A 124 0.50 2.13 19.17
CA ARG A 124 -0.51 1.06 18.97
C ARG A 124 -1.92 1.61 19.23
N SER A 125 -2.25 2.80 18.73
CA SER A 125 -3.55 3.44 18.88
C SER A 125 -4.47 3.30 17.66
N GLY A 126 -4.06 2.52 16.67
CA GLY A 126 -4.76 2.22 15.42
C GLY A 126 -4.12 1.00 14.75
N ALA A 127 -4.20 0.91 13.43
CA ALA A 127 -3.42 -0.06 12.66
C ALA A 127 -1.92 0.12 12.94
N ALA A 128 -1.18 -0.97 12.98
CA ALA A 128 0.27 -0.92 13.14
C ALA A 128 0.93 -0.37 11.86
N PHE A 129 2.13 0.19 12.01
CA PHE A 129 2.94 0.61 10.87
C PHE A 129 3.97 -0.48 10.53
N GLY A 130 4.01 -0.87 9.23
CA GLY A 130 4.86 -1.97 8.75
C GLY A 130 6.18 -1.53 8.11
N GLY A 131 6.40 -0.24 8.00
CA GLY A 131 7.51 0.37 7.28
C GLY A 131 7.00 1.47 6.34
N LEU A 132 7.88 2.08 5.58
CA LEU A 132 7.58 3.20 4.69
C LEU A 132 7.57 2.76 3.23
N HIS A 133 6.57 3.18 2.50
CA HIS A 133 6.54 3.18 1.05
C HIS A 133 6.83 4.60 0.53
N LEU A 134 7.92 4.80 -0.17
CA LEU A 134 8.18 6.05 -0.87
C LEU A 134 7.60 5.95 -2.28
N GLU A 135 6.60 6.78 -2.60
CA GLU A 135 6.01 6.85 -3.91
C GLU A 135 6.54 8.07 -4.66
N GLY A 136 7.47 7.82 -5.57
CA GLY A 136 8.20 8.88 -6.29
C GLY A 136 9.38 9.46 -5.48
N PRO A 137 9.89 10.60 -5.92
CA PRO A 137 9.49 11.50 -7.02
C PRO A 137 10.00 11.11 -8.42
N TYR A 138 10.56 9.96 -8.58
CA TYR A 138 11.23 9.48 -9.81
C TYR A 138 10.21 8.84 -10.75
N PHE A 139 9.37 9.68 -11.43
CA PHE A 139 8.25 9.25 -12.24
C PHE A 139 8.28 9.86 -13.64
N ALA A 140 7.71 9.13 -14.61
CA ALA A 140 7.53 9.63 -15.96
C ALA A 140 6.49 10.77 -15.98
N TYR A 141 6.86 11.93 -16.51
CA TYR A 141 6.00 13.11 -16.52
C TYR A 141 4.64 12.86 -17.20
N ALA A 142 4.62 12.07 -18.28
CA ALA A 142 3.39 11.75 -19.02
C ALA A 142 2.42 10.87 -18.21
N PHE A 143 2.93 10.07 -17.27
CA PHE A 143 2.16 9.16 -16.44
C PHE A 143 2.09 9.59 -14.96
N ARG A 144 2.31 10.87 -14.68
CA ARG A 144 2.32 11.42 -13.32
C ARG A 144 0.99 11.30 -12.57
N GLY A 145 -0.14 11.14 -13.27
CA GLY A 145 -1.45 11.14 -12.62
C GLY A 145 -1.67 12.38 -11.76
N ALA A 146 -2.01 12.19 -10.51
CA ALA A 146 -2.23 13.26 -9.53
C ALA A 146 -0.95 13.77 -8.85
N GLN A 147 0.22 13.17 -9.11
CA GLN A 147 1.50 13.63 -8.56
C GLN A 147 1.84 15.04 -9.04
N ASP A 148 2.44 15.84 -8.16
CA ASP A 148 2.77 17.24 -8.49
C ASP A 148 3.97 17.31 -9.46
N PRO A 149 3.79 17.83 -10.68
CA PRO A 149 4.85 17.87 -11.69
C PRO A 149 6.07 18.72 -11.28
N ARG A 150 5.93 19.62 -10.30
CA ARG A 150 7.03 20.45 -9.80
C ARG A 150 8.14 19.64 -9.15
N TYR A 151 7.81 18.45 -8.63
CA TYR A 151 8.74 17.62 -7.87
C TYR A 151 9.29 16.44 -8.65
N LEU A 152 8.76 16.17 -9.85
CA LEU A 152 9.21 15.03 -10.67
C LEU A 152 10.62 15.25 -11.21
N ARG A 153 11.46 14.22 -11.07
CA ARG A 153 12.87 14.27 -11.47
C ARG A 153 13.43 12.87 -11.68
N ASN A 154 14.62 12.79 -12.26
CA ASN A 154 15.34 11.53 -12.35
C ASN A 154 16.03 11.18 -11.03
N PRO A 155 16.27 9.90 -10.72
CA PRO A 155 17.09 9.50 -9.58
C PRO A 155 18.49 10.12 -9.64
N SER A 156 18.95 10.66 -8.50
CA SER A 156 20.33 11.15 -8.33
C SER A 156 20.99 10.42 -7.15
N PRO A 157 22.21 9.88 -7.34
CA PRO A 157 22.92 9.18 -6.27
C PRO A 157 23.06 9.98 -4.98
N GLU A 158 23.36 11.27 -5.08
CA GLU A 158 23.49 12.14 -3.91
C GLU A 158 22.18 12.22 -3.14
N GLU A 159 21.06 12.38 -3.86
CA GLU A 159 19.74 12.56 -3.25
C GLU A 159 19.22 11.27 -2.62
N TYR A 160 19.17 10.17 -3.39
CA TYR A 160 18.58 8.96 -2.85
C TYR A 160 19.44 8.31 -1.74
N MET A 161 20.76 8.50 -1.77
CA MET A 161 21.61 8.04 -0.68
C MET A 161 21.36 8.83 0.60
N GLU A 162 21.19 10.15 0.52
CA GLU A 162 20.84 10.98 1.67
C GLU A 162 19.52 10.54 2.31
N ILE A 163 18.50 10.23 1.47
CA ILE A 163 17.20 9.74 1.92
C ILE A 163 17.33 8.36 2.59
N LEU A 164 18.04 7.43 1.95
CA LEU A 164 18.25 6.07 2.46
C LEU A 164 19.07 6.04 3.77
N ASP A 165 19.97 6.97 3.95
CA ASP A 165 20.78 7.08 5.18
C ASP A 165 20.00 7.71 6.33
N ARG A 166 18.91 8.46 6.03
CA ARG A 166 18.09 9.11 7.05
C ARG A 166 17.11 8.14 7.72
N SER A 167 16.64 7.10 7.04
CA SER A 167 15.69 6.15 7.61
C SER A 167 15.99 4.71 7.20
N GLN A 168 15.97 3.81 8.19
CA GLN A 168 16.07 2.36 7.98
C GLN A 168 14.69 1.69 7.85
N ASP A 169 13.62 2.47 7.93
CA ASP A 169 12.24 1.97 7.89
C ASP A 169 11.65 1.95 6.48
N ILE A 170 12.39 2.42 5.47
CA ILE A 170 11.98 2.37 4.07
C ILE A 170 12.04 0.91 3.61
N VAL A 171 10.88 0.35 3.24
CA VAL A 171 10.78 -1.04 2.81
C VAL A 171 10.42 -1.18 1.34
N ARG A 172 9.90 -0.10 0.73
CA ARG A 172 9.52 -0.07 -0.68
C ARG A 172 9.71 1.33 -1.27
N TRP A 173 10.10 1.38 -2.54
CA TRP A 173 10.18 2.63 -3.29
C TRP A 173 9.64 2.44 -4.71
N SER A 174 8.62 3.23 -5.07
CA SER A 174 7.99 3.20 -6.39
C SER A 174 8.66 4.18 -7.33
N ILE A 175 9.05 3.69 -8.53
CA ILE A 175 9.92 4.38 -9.49
C ILE A 175 9.47 4.00 -10.91
N ALA A 176 9.61 4.93 -11.87
CA ALA A 176 9.53 4.64 -13.30
C ALA A 176 10.88 4.07 -13.78
N PRO A 177 10.96 2.80 -14.15
CA PRO A 177 12.24 2.12 -14.40
C PRO A 177 12.97 2.59 -15.66
N GLU A 178 12.25 3.19 -16.61
CA GLU A 178 12.82 3.73 -17.86
C GLU A 178 13.57 5.05 -17.67
N LEU A 179 13.49 5.68 -16.50
CA LEU A 179 14.20 6.92 -16.25
C LEU A 179 15.72 6.72 -16.16
N PRO A 180 16.51 7.69 -16.63
CA PRO A 180 17.96 7.64 -16.46
C PRO A 180 18.36 7.48 -14.98
N GLY A 181 19.18 6.46 -14.67
CA GLY A 181 19.64 6.15 -13.32
C GLY A 181 18.70 5.30 -12.49
N ALA A 182 17.49 4.94 -13.00
CA ALA A 182 16.51 4.17 -12.24
C ALA A 182 16.94 2.71 -12.04
N LEU A 183 17.57 2.08 -13.03
CA LEU A 183 18.01 0.69 -12.92
C LEU A 183 19.14 0.53 -11.90
N GLU A 184 20.13 1.42 -11.94
CA GLU A 184 21.22 1.46 -10.96
C GLU A 184 20.69 1.70 -9.54
N PHE A 185 19.68 2.55 -9.41
CA PHE A 185 19.00 2.77 -8.14
C PHE A 185 18.23 1.53 -7.69
N GLY A 186 17.56 0.81 -8.60
CA GLY A 186 16.94 -0.48 -8.34
C GLY A 186 17.90 -1.48 -7.72
N ASP A 187 19.11 -1.61 -8.28
CA ASP A 187 20.18 -2.46 -7.71
C ASP A 187 20.55 -2.07 -6.27
N ILE A 188 20.61 -0.77 -5.99
CA ILE A 188 20.94 -0.28 -4.64
C ILE A 188 19.82 -0.63 -3.65
N LEU A 189 18.56 -0.41 -4.01
CA LEU A 189 17.42 -0.76 -3.20
C LEU A 189 17.38 -2.27 -2.94
N HIS A 190 17.51 -3.08 -3.97
CA HIS A 190 17.51 -4.53 -3.87
C HIS A 190 18.62 -5.05 -2.93
N ARG A 191 19.86 -4.55 -3.06
CA ARG A 191 20.95 -4.91 -2.15
C ARG A 191 20.73 -4.50 -0.71
N ARG A 192 19.94 -3.44 -0.45
CA ARG A 192 19.54 -2.99 0.89
C ARG A 192 18.31 -3.74 1.43
N GLY A 193 17.72 -4.67 0.67
CA GLY A 193 16.50 -5.39 1.04
C GLY A 193 15.24 -4.52 0.95
N ILE A 194 15.29 -3.41 0.21
CA ILE A 194 14.17 -2.52 -0.09
C ILE A 194 13.58 -2.95 -1.43
N LEU A 195 12.27 -3.09 -1.53
CA LEU A 195 11.59 -3.48 -2.76
C LEU A 195 11.51 -2.29 -3.74
N PRO A 196 12.25 -2.32 -4.87
CA PRO A 196 11.99 -1.39 -5.96
C PRO A 196 10.70 -1.82 -6.66
N ALA A 197 9.73 -0.90 -6.77
CA ALA A 197 8.44 -1.13 -7.40
C ALA A 197 8.26 -0.23 -8.64
N ILE A 198 7.59 -0.74 -9.66
CA ILE A 198 7.31 -0.01 -10.89
C ILE A 198 6.03 0.82 -10.69
N ALA A 199 6.10 2.11 -10.99
CA ALA A 199 4.93 3.01 -10.91
C ALA A 199 5.09 4.21 -11.83
N HIS A 200 3.96 4.83 -12.23
CA HIS A 200 3.93 6.08 -12.99
C HIS A 200 4.90 6.10 -14.18
N THR A 201 4.75 5.12 -15.06
CA THR A 201 5.76 4.73 -16.04
C THR A 201 5.26 4.71 -17.49
N ASP A 202 6.09 5.13 -18.43
CA ASP A 202 5.93 4.90 -19.88
C ASP A 202 6.72 3.66 -20.36
N ALA A 203 7.20 2.83 -19.45
CA ALA A 203 7.96 1.63 -19.77
C ALA A 203 7.19 0.71 -20.70
N ILE A 204 7.84 0.24 -21.75
CA ILE A 204 7.36 -0.86 -22.60
C ILE A 204 7.79 -2.20 -21.98
N TYR A 205 7.29 -3.29 -22.54
CA TYR A 205 7.57 -4.65 -22.02
C TYR A 205 9.07 -4.91 -21.82
N GLU A 206 9.90 -4.51 -22.78
CA GLU A 206 11.35 -4.69 -22.76
C GLU A 206 12.02 -3.92 -21.63
N ASP A 207 11.54 -2.72 -21.32
CA ASP A 207 12.03 -1.92 -20.18
C ASP A 207 11.71 -2.62 -18.85
N VAL A 208 10.52 -3.23 -18.73
CA VAL A 208 10.13 -3.99 -17.53
C VAL A 208 10.95 -5.26 -17.39
N VAL A 209 11.21 -5.98 -18.49
CA VAL A 209 12.09 -7.16 -18.49
C VAL A 209 13.50 -6.79 -18.01
N GLU A 210 14.01 -5.64 -18.44
CA GLU A 210 15.30 -5.16 -17.93
C GLU A 210 15.22 -4.77 -16.46
N ALA A 211 14.17 -4.07 -16.03
CA ALA A 211 13.96 -3.69 -14.65
C ALA A 211 13.92 -4.90 -13.69
N VAL A 212 13.33 -6.03 -14.09
CA VAL A 212 13.32 -7.27 -13.29
C VAL A 212 14.74 -7.73 -12.96
N LYS A 213 15.70 -7.61 -13.88
CA LYS A 213 17.10 -7.98 -13.62
C LYS A 213 17.78 -7.08 -12.57
N HIS A 214 17.22 -5.89 -12.35
CA HIS A 214 17.65 -4.90 -11.37
C HIS A 214 16.80 -4.91 -10.08
N GLY A 215 16.02 -5.99 -9.85
CA GLY A 215 15.28 -6.25 -8.61
C GLY A 215 13.86 -5.71 -8.59
N PHE A 216 13.33 -5.09 -9.64
CA PHE A 216 11.94 -4.67 -9.73
C PHE A 216 11.03 -5.86 -9.92
N THR A 217 10.33 -6.26 -8.87
CA THR A 217 9.45 -7.44 -8.88
C THR A 217 8.02 -7.13 -8.46
N HIS A 218 7.66 -5.84 -8.46
CA HIS A 218 6.34 -5.39 -8.03
C HIS A 218 5.87 -4.22 -8.89
N ILE A 219 4.58 -4.20 -9.23
CA ILE A 219 3.92 -3.08 -9.90
C ILE A 219 2.89 -2.47 -8.95
N THR A 220 3.06 -1.20 -8.66
CA THR A 220 2.21 -0.38 -7.80
C THR A 220 0.91 -0.04 -8.55
N HIS A 221 -0.25 -0.02 -7.86
CA HIS A 221 -1.58 0.36 -8.37
C HIS A 221 -1.80 0.01 -9.86
N PHE A 222 -1.72 -1.28 -10.15
CA PHE A 222 -1.79 -1.84 -11.50
C PHE A 222 -2.96 -1.28 -12.32
N TYR A 223 -2.71 -0.95 -13.57
CA TYR A 223 -3.52 -0.19 -14.53
C TYR A 223 -3.46 1.34 -14.36
N SER A 224 -3.24 1.86 -13.15
CA SER A 224 -3.21 3.30 -12.93
C SER A 224 -1.84 3.87 -13.30
N CYS A 225 -1.85 4.98 -14.08
CA CYS A 225 -0.64 5.72 -14.44
C CYS A 225 0.48 4.86 -15.08
N MET A 226 0.11 3.92 -15.94
CA MET A 226 1.03 3.10 -16.72
C MET A 226 0.46 2.79 -18.10
N ASN A 227 1.31 2.49 -19.06
CA ASN A 227 0.85 2.12 -20.39
C ASN A 227 0.50 0.63 -20.49
N GLY A 228 -0.41 0.32 -21.40
CA GLY A 228 -0.64 -1.01 -21.97
C GLY A 228 -0.18 -1.03 -23.43
N VAL A 229 -0.91 -1.79 -24.27
CA VAL A 229 -0.59 -1.89 -25.70
C VAL A 229 -0.60 -0.51 -26.36
N THR A 230 0.55 -0.09 -26.88
CA THR A 230 0.70 1.17 -27.61
C THR A 230 1.02 0.92 -29.11
N ARG A 231 0.94 1.97 -29.92
CA ARG A 231 1.30 1.92 -31.33
C ARG A 231 2.23 3.09 -31.67
N ARG A 232 3.47 2.78 -32.09
CA ARG A 232 4.47 3.77 -32.51
C ARG A 232 4.92 3.43 -33.94
N ASN A 233 4.83 4.38 -34.87
CA ASN A 233 5.23 4.18 -36.27
C ASN A 233 4.66 2.90 -36.93
N ALA A 234 3.35 2.64 -36.71
CA ALA A 234 2.62 1.45 -37.16
C ALA A 234 2.96 0.13 -36.42
N PHE A 235 4.03 0.04 -35.66
CA PHE A 235 4.36 -1.11 -34.84
C PHE A 235 3.62 -1.11 -33.50
N ARG A 236 3.22 -2.30 -33.03
CA ARG A 236 2.63 -2.46 -31.70
C ARG A 236 3.71 -2.80 -30.68
N TYR A 237 3.54 -2.24 -29.50
CA TYR A 237 4.38 -2.52 -28.33
C TYR A 237 3.48 -2.95 -27.19
N ALA A 238 3.86 -4.02 -26.50
CA ALA A 238 3.32 -4.36 -25.20
C ALA A 238 3.86 -3.35 -24.17
N GLY A 239 3.05 -3.00 -23.19
CA GLY A 239 3.44 -2.05 -22.16
C GLY A 239 3.65 -2.71 -20.79
N CYS A 240 3.66 -1.88 -19.76
CA CYS A 240 3.80 -2.30 -18.38
C CYS A 240 2.66 -3.25 -17.95
N VAL A 241 1.44 -3.02 -18.44
CA VAL A 241 0.29 -3.89 -18.13
C VAL A 241 0.50 -5.31 -18.66
N GLU A 242 0.93 -5.46 -19.91
CA GLU A 242 1.21 -6.78 -20.50
C GLU A 242 2.40 -7.44 -19.81
N ALA A 243 3.43 -6.67 -19.44
CA ALA A 243 4.56 -7.19 -18.67
C ALA A 243 4.13 -7.71 -17.30
N GLY A 244 3.27 -6.99 -16.59
CA GLY A 244 2.71 -7.41 -15.31
C GLY A 244 1.96 -8.75 -15.40
N TYR A 245 1.30 -9.03 -16.51
CA TYR A 245 0.64 -10.31 -16.74
C TYR A 245 1.57 -11.45 -17.13
N LEU A 246 2.59 -11.16 -17.93
CA LEU A 246 3.42 -12.19 -18.56
C LEU A 246 4.62 -12.62 -17.72
N LEU A 247 5.14 -11.74 -16.87
CA LEU A 247 6.35 -12.02 -16.08
C LEU A 247 5.94 -12.63 -14.72
N ASP A 248 6.32 -13.87 -14.49
CA ASP A 248 5.99 -14.61 -13.28
C ASP A 248 6.65 -14.03 -12.03
N GLU A 249 7.77 -13.35 -12.17
CA GLU A 249 8.49 -12.67 -11.08
C GLU A 249 7.73 -11.47 -10.53
N ILE A 250 6.86 -10.87 -11.33
CA ILE A 250 6.13 -9.65 -10.97
C ILE A 250 4.90 -9.98 -10.12
N THR A 251 4.76 -9.27 -9.02
CA THR A 251 3.50 -9.13 -8.25
C THR A 251 2.85 -7.80 -8.57
N ILE A 252 1.52 -7.69 -8.37
CA ILE A 252 0.77 -6.47 -8.70
C ILE A 252 -0.12 -6.03 -7.54
N GLU A 253 -0.37 -4.73 -7.41
CA GLU A 253 -1.38 -4.16 -6.53
C GLU A 253 -2.66 -3.85 -7.31
N LEU A 254 -3.81 -4.04 -6.67
CA LEU A 254 -5.11 -3.60 -7.20
C LEU A 254 -5.82 -2.68 -6.21
N ILE A 255 -6.25 -1.52 -6.69
CA ILE A 255 -7.18 -0.64 -5.98
C ILE A 255 -8.59 -1.17 -6.27
N THR A 256 -9.17 -1.90 -5.31
CA THR A 256 -10.39 -2.68 -5.52
C THR A 256 -11.66 -1.95 -5.10
N ASP A 257 -11.69 -0.65 -5.26
CA ASP A 257 -12.84 0.22 -4.97
C ASP A 257 -14.01 0.09 -5.99
N GLY A 258 -13.80 -0.66 -7.05
CA GLY A 258 -14.76 -0.85 -8.14
C GLY A 258 -14.76 0.26 -9.19
N VAL A 259 -13.99 1.32 -8.98
CA VAL A 259 -13.85 2.47 -9.89
C VAL A 259 -12.47 2.45 -10.57
N HIS A 260 -11.38 2.44 -9.79
CA HIS A 260 -10.02 2.32 -10.34
C HIS A 260 -9.82 0.97 -11.03
N VAL A 261 -10.25 -0.12 -10.39
CA VAL A 261 -10.24 -1.45 -11.02
C VAL A 261 -11.65 -2.05 -10.97
N PRO A 262 -12.46 -1.88 -12.03
CA PRO A 262 -13.80 -2.44 -12.08
C PRO A 262 -13.76 -3.98 -12.15
N ALA A 263 -14.86 -4.61 -11.73
CA ALA A 263 -14.97 -6.06 -11.59
C ALA A 263 -14.47 -6.91 -12.78
N PRO A 264 -14.68 -6.53 -14.06
CA PRO A 264 -14.11 -7.28 -15.18
C PRO A 264 -12.58 -7.27 -15.20
N LEU A 265 -11.94 -6.14 -14.84
CA LEU A 265 -10.47 -6.05 -14.78
C LEU A 265 -9.90 -6.80 -13.57
N MET A 266 -10.58 -6.78 -12.40
CA MET A 266 -10.21 -7.63 -11.26
C MET A 266 -10.24 -9.12 -11.65
N LYS A 267 -11.31 -9.57 -12.34
CA LYS A 267 -11.42 -10.96 -12.83
C LYS A 267 -10.31 -11.30 -13.82
N LEU A 268 -9.94 -10.34 -14.70
CA LEU A 268 -8.87 -10.53 -15.66
C LEU A 268 -7.51 -10.67 -14.93
N ALA A 269 -7.25 -9.83 -13.94
CA ALA A 269 -6.03 -9.88 -13.13
C ALA A 269 -5.91 -11.22 -12.41
N VAL A 270 -6.95 -11.64 -11.67
CA VAL A 270 -6.95 -12.91 -10.95
C VAL A 270 -6.78 -14.12 -11.91
N LYS A 271 -7.43 -14.07 -13.09
CA LYS A 271 -7.31 -15.15 -14.08
C LYS A 271 -5.90 -15.30 -14.64
N ASN A 272 -5.17 -14.20 -14.82
CA ASN A 272 -3.84 -14.24 -15.46
C ASN A 272 -2.69 -14.35 -14.44
N LYS A 273 -2.81 -13.73 -13.25
CA LYS A 273 -1.73 -13.71 -12.24
C LYS A 273 -1.91 -14.74 -11.13
N GLY A 274 -3.15 -15.18 -10.84
CA GLY A 274 -3.44 -15.90 -9.61
C GLY A 274 -3.51 -14.99 -8.39
N ALA A 275 -4.27 -15.39 -7.37
CA ALA A 275 -4.47 -14.59 -6.16
C ALA A 275 -3.17 -14.37 -5.37
N GLU A 276 -2.25 -15.33 -5.44
CA GLU A 276 -0.95 -15.32 -4.73
C GLU A 276 0.03 -14.26 -5.25
N LYS A 277 -0.23 -13.67 -6.40
CA LYS A 277 0.57 -12.61 -7.02
C LYS A 277 -0.09 -11.23 -6.97
N ILE A 278 -1.22 -11.11 -6.25
CA ILE A 278 -2.02 -9.89 -6.18
C ILE A 278 -2.10 -9.41 -4.74
N ALA A 279 -1.73 -8.17 -4.50
CA ALA A 279 -2.01 -7.46 -3.26
C ALA A 279 -3.22 -6.53 -3.47
N LEU A 280 -4.10 -6.44 -2.46
CA LEU A 280 -5.18 -5.46 -2.44
C LEU A 280 -4.71 -4.25 -1.64
N VAL A 281 -4.91 -3.06 -2.20
CA VAL A 281 -4.53 -1.79 -1.56
C VAL A 281 -5.69 -0.81 -1.61
N THR A 282 -5.65 0.17 -0.71
CA THR A 282 -6.64 1.24 -0.75
C THR A 282 -6.21 2.39 -1.66
N ASP A 283 -4.93 2.71 -1.68
CA ASP A 283 -4.40 3.95 -2.26
C ASP A 283 -5.24 5.15 -1.80
N SER A 284 -5.69 5.08 -0.55
CA SER A 284 -6.58 6.07 0.03
C SER A 284 -5.83 7.37 0.30
N MET A 285 -6.57 8.45 0.24
CA MET A 285 -6.06 9.79 0.50
C MET A 285 -6.87 10.47 1.61
N ARG A 286 -6.53 11.68 2.01
CA ARG A 286 -7.20 12.50 3.04
C ARG A 286 -8.72 12.41 3.04
N GLY A 287 -9.35 12.35 1.86
CA GLY A 287 -10.79 12.29 1.70
C GLY A 287 -11.45 10.96 2.07
N ALA A 288 -10.67 9.90 2.31
CA ALA A 288 -11.22 8.61 2.71
C ALA A 288 -11.90 8.73 4.08
N GLY A 289 -13.14 8.22 4.17
CA GLY A 289 -13.97 8.35 5.38
C GLY A 289 -14.61 9.73 5.57
N MET A 290 -14.41 10.68 4.64
CA MET A 290 -14.97 12.02 4.69
C MET A 290 -16.17 12.16 3.76
N PRO A 291 -17.07 13.14 4.00
CA PRO A 291 -18.12 13.49 3.05
C PRO A 291 -17.56 13.95 1.70
N GLU A 292 -18.36 13.82 0.64
CA GLU A 292 -18.05 14.41 -0.67
C GLU A 292 -17.81 15.91 -0.59
N GLY A 293 -16.96 16.42 -1.50
CA GLY A 293 -16.61 17.83 -1.56
C GLY A 293 -15.14 18.07 -1.87
N LYS A 294 -14.69 19.30 -1.65
CA LYS A 294 -13.29 19.68 -1.84
C LYS A 294 -12.39 19.06 -0.79
N SER A 295 -11.24 18.57 -1.22
CA SER A 295 -10.19 18.04 -0.37
C SER A 295 -8.81 18.42 -0.93
N ILE A 296 -7.75 17.97 -0.27
CA ILE A 296 -6.36 18.23 -0.68
C ILE A 296 -5.64 16.89 -0.73
N LEU A 297 -4.95 16.61 -1.83
CA LEU A 297 -3.99 15.50 -1.95
C LEU A 297 -2.61 16.01 -1.57
N GLY A 298 -1.98 15.35 -0.59
CA GLY A 298 -0.72 15.77 -0.01
C GLY A 298 -0.88 16.72 1.18
N SER A 299 0.20 17.43 1.53
CA SER A 299 0.19 18.31 2.72
C SER A 299 -0.80 19.46 2.58
N ARG A 300 -1.42 19.87 3.69
CA ARG A 300 -2.31 21.05 3.72
C ARG A 300 -1.63 22.32 3.21
N ALA A 301 -0.31 22.40 3.34
CA ALA A 301 0.43 23.62 2.97
C ALA A 301 0.76 23.69 1.48
N LYS A 302 1.02 22.58 0.81
CA LYS A 302 1.54 22.55 -0.56
C LYS A 302 0.80 21.59 -1.48
N GLY A 303 -0.15 20.81 -0.95
CA GLY A 303 -0.90 19.81 -1.70
C GLY A 303 -1.80 20.41 -2.77
N ARG A 304 -2.40 19.53 -3.56
CA ARG A 304 -3.24 19.90 -4.70
C ARG A 304 -4.72 19.75 -4.34
N GLU A 305 -5.54 20.74 -4.72
CA GLU A 305 -6.99 20.62 -4.56
C GLU A 305 -7.52 19.47 -5.41
N VAL A 306 -8.41 18.66 -4.83
CA VAL A 306 -9.16 17.58 -5.47
C VAL A 306 -10.63 17.69 -5.10
N LEU A 307 -11.49 17.12 -5.93
CA LEU A 307 -12.91 16.98 -5.65
C LEU A 307 -13.22 15.51 -5.34
N ILE A 308 -13.79 15.24 -4.17
CA ILE A 308 -14.36 13.92 -3.83
C ILE A 308 -15.78 13.90 -4.35
N GLU A 309 -16.05 13.04 -5.33
CA GLU A 309 -17.35 12.90 -5.98
C GLU A 309 -17.50 11.46 -6.51
N ASP A 310 -18.69 10.89 -6.41
CA ASP A 310 -18.97 9.49 -6.79
C ASP A 310 -18.03 8.47 -6.09
N GLY A 311 -17.61 8.76 -4.86
CA GLY A 311 -16.71 7.91 -4.08
C GLY A 311 -15.23 7.93 -4.51
N VAL A 312 -14.83 8.82 -5.44
CA VAL A 312 -13.43 8.94 -5.88
C VAL A 312 -12.92 10.37 -5.81
N ALA A 313 -11.60 10.52 -5.68
CA ALA A 313 -10.93 11.81 -5.79
C ALA A 313 -10.64 12.11 -7.26
N LYS A 314 -11.08 13.27 -7.73
CA LYS A 314 -10.89 13.76 -9.08
C LYS A 314 -10.04 15.03 -9.05
N MET A 315 -9.07 15.13 -9.97
CA MET A 315 -8.37 16.39 -10.22
C MET A 315 -9.34 17.40 -10.89
N PRO A 316 -9.23 18.70 -10.56
CA PRO A 316 -10.05 19.75 -11.20
C PRO A 316 -9.88 19.84 -12.69
#